data_b5050b55374940d335e0eda3e8f1649e
#
_entry.id   b5050b55374940d335e0eda3e8f1649e
#
_cell.length_a   1.000
_cell.length_b   1.000
_cell.length_c   1.000
_cell.angle_alpha   90.00
_cell.angle_beta   90.00
_cell.angle_gamma   90.00
#
_symmetry.space_group_name_H-M   'P 1'
#
loop_
_entity.id
_entity.type
_entity.pdbx_description
1 polymer ?
#
loop_
_entity_poly.entity_id
_entity_poly.type
_entity_poly.pdbx_seq_one_letter_code
_entity_poly.pdbx_strand_id
1 'polypeptide(L)'
;MRENSDVFRLAWGVVTQLVDQNNVSFLFGCSSFKGTRPAAHRAAFRYLYRNNHIAPSRWRPVFHGGYPLVEALDSPEHGHVTDLPPLLRAYLSLGGKVSDHAVCDADLGTTLLFTGVNVAQVPQKRAQRLRAILAAH
;
A
#
# COMPACT_ATOMS: atom_id res chain seq x y z
N MET A 1 4.64 -18.64 12.11
CA MET A 1 4.32 -17.20 12.13
C MET A 1 5.53 -16.29 12.27
N ARG A 2 6.50 -16.64 13.11
CA ARG A 2 7.77 -15.90 13.20
C ARG A 2 8.56 -15.92 11.89
N GLU A 3 8.63 -17.06 11.23
CA GLU A 3 9.37 -17.23 9.98
C GLU A 3 8.86 -16.30 8.87
N ASN A 4 7.54 -16.17 8.71
CA ASN A 4 6.96 -15.26 7.72
C ASN A 4 7.24 -13.79 8.03
N SER A 5 7.25 -13.44 9.33
CA SER A 5 7.57 -12.08 9.77
C SER A 5 9.05 -11.73 9.48
N ASP A 6 9.96 -12.69 9.71
CA ASP A 6 11.38 -12.49 9.47
C ASP A 6 11.68 -12.38 7.97
N VAL A 7 11.05 -13.24 7.14
CA VAL A 7 11.16 -13.16 5.68
C VAL A 7 10.69 -11.81 5.18
N PHE A 8 9.56 -11.35 5.68
CA PHE A 8 8.98 -10.05 5.31
C PHE A 8 9.92 -8.90 5.68
N ARG A 9 10.47 -8.97 6.88
CA ARG A 9 11.43 -7.97 7.37
C ARG A 9 12.69 -7.94 6.52
N LEU A 10 13.25 -9.10 6.20
CA LEU A 10 14.44 -9.20 5.35
C LEU A 10 14.16 -8.69 3.93
N ALA A 11 12.98 -8.98 3.38
CA ALA A 11 12.58 -8.48 2.08
C ALA A 11 12.56 -6.95 2.05
N TRP A 12 12.02 -6.32 3.08
CA TRP A 12 12.04 -4.87 3.22
C TRP A 12 13.47 -4.31 3.32
N GLY A 13 14.36 -5.02 4.02
CA GLY A 13 15.77 -4.65 4.07
C GLY A 13 16.42 -4.68 2.69
N VAL A 14 16.16 -5.72 1.91
CA VAL A 14 16.69 -5.84 0.54
C VAL A 14 16.14 -4.74 -0.37
N VAL A 15 14.85 -4.47 -0.33
CA VAL A 15 14.23 -3.38 -1.10
C VAL A 15 14.88 -2.04 -0.73
N THR A 16 15.09 -1.79 0.55
CA THR A 16 15.73 -0.56 1.02
C THR A 16 17.15 -0.42 0.47
N GLN A 17 17.91 -1.50 0.47
CA GLN A 17 19.25 -1.51 -0.09
C GLN A 17 19.25 -1.19 -1.59
N LEU A 18 18.32 -1.78 -2.35
CA LEU A 18 18.18 -1.50 -3.77
C LEU A 18 17.80 -0.04 -4.03
N VAL A 19 16.92 0.51 -3.22
CA VAL A 19 16.51 1.91 -3.29
C VAL A 19 17.71 2.83 -3.08
N ASP A 20 18.51 2.59 -2.05
CA ASP A 20 19.69 3.40 -1.74
C ASP A 20 20.78 3.27 -2.81
N GLN A 21 21.05 2.04 -3.28
CA GLN A 21 22.11 1.78 -4.26
C GLN A 21 21.79 2.34 -5.65
N ASN A 22 20.51 2.42 -6.01
CA ASN A 22 20.09 2.84 -7.33
C ASN A 22 19.48 4.24 -7.35
N ASN A 23 19.55 4.97 -6.24
CA ASN A 23 19.00 6.33 -6.11
C ASN A 23 17.53 6.40 -6.54
N VAL A 24 16.74 5.40 -6.13
CA VAL A 24 15.32 5.35 -6.45
C VAL A 24 14.58 6.45 -5.70
N SER A 25 13.79 7.24 -6.44
CA SER A 25 13.00 8.33 -5.85
C SER A 25 11.53 7.96 -5.63
N PHE A 26 11.04 6.95 -6.33
CA PHE A 26 9.63 6.54 -6.23
C PHE A 26 9.50 5.02 -6.38
N LEU A 27 8.82 4.41 -5.40
CA LEU A 27 8.44 3.00 -5.43
C LEU A 27 6.95 2.90 -5.68
N PHE A 28 6.54 1.96 -6.52
CA PHE A 28 5.13 1.73 -6.75
C PHE A 28 4.83 0.28 -7.08
N GLY A 29 3.60 -0.09 -6.89
CA GLY A 29 3.10 -1.42 -7.18
C GLY A 29 1.62 -1.50 -6.88
N CYS A 30 1.11 -2.70 -6.71
CA CYS A 30 -0.28 -2.93 -6.37
C CYS A 30 -0.39 -3.68 -5.05
N SER A 31 -1.30 -3.22 -4.20
CA SER A 31 -1.73 -3.97 -3.02
C SER A 31 -2.96 -4.79 -3.39
N SER A 32 -3.00 -6.04 -2.96
CA SER A 32 -4.07 -6.98 -3.30
C SER A 32 -5.03 -7.17 -2.15
N PHE A 33 -6.31 -7.10 -2.46
CA PHE A 33 -7.41 -7.51 -1.58
C PHE A 33 -7.99 -8.81 -2.14
N LYS A 34 -8.42 -9.69 -1.26
CA LYS A 34 -8.95 -10.98 -1.65
C LYS A 34 -10.29 -10.85 -2.39
N GLY A 35 -10.42 -11.57 -3.49
CA GLY A 35 -11.65 -11.62 -4.28
C GLY A 35 -11.80 -10.48 -5.27
N THR A 36 -12.82 -10.55 -6.11
CA THR A 36 -13.06 -9.62 -7.22
C THR A 36 -14.25 -8.70 -6.98
N ARG A 37 -14.69 -8.59 -5.73
CA ARG A 37 -15.82 -7.73 -5.35
C ARG A 37 -15.32 -6.54 -4.55
N PRO A 38 -15.06 -5.39 -5.18
CA PRO A 38 -14.56 -4.21 -4.48
C PRO A 38 -15.47 -3.77 -3.33
N ALA A 39 -16.78 -3.90 -3.50
CA ALA A 39 -17.74 -3.53 -2.45
C ALA A 39 -17.56 -4.33 -1.15
N ALA A 40 -16.92 -5.51 -1.19
CA ALA A 40 -16.61 -6.29 0.02
C ALA A 40 -15.56 -5.59 0.90
N HIS A 41 -14.81 -4.64 0.35
CA HIS A 41 -13.72 -3.93 1.03
C HIS A 41 -14.06 -2.48 1.36
N ARG A 42 -15.35 -2.14 1.44
CA ARG A 42 -15.79 -0.76 1.67
C ARG A 42 -15.22 -0.15 2.94
N ALA A 43 -15.14 -0.93 4.02
CA ALA A 43 -14.58 -0.45 5.27
C ALA A 43 -13.12 -0.01 5.10
N ALA A 44 -12.30 -0.84 4.44
CA ALA A 44 -10.90 -0.53 4.14
C ALA A 44 -10.78 0.71 3.24
N PHE A 45 -11.58 0.79 2.18
CA PHE A 45 -11.53 1.91 1.24
C PHE A 45 -11.97 3.23 1.89
N ARG A 46 -12.99 3.17 2.73
CA ARG A 46 -13.41 4.32 3.53
C ARG A 46 -12.29 4.81 4.44
N TYR A 47 -11.61 3.89 5.12
CA TYR A 47 -10.46 4.21 5.97
C TYR A 47 -9.39 4.97 5.17
N LEU A 48 -9.01 4.45 4.02
CA LEU A 48 -7.99 5.05 3.16
C LEU A 48 -8.38 6.46 2.73
N TYR A 49 -9.61 6.63 2.30
CA TYR A 49 -10.09 7.93 1.82
C TYR A 49 -10.19 8.95 2.95
N ARG A 50 -10.72 8.55 4.10
CA ARG A 50 -10.92 9.45 5.25
C ARG A 50 -9.62 9.88 5.92
N ASN A 51 -8.58 9.06 5.83
CA ASN A 51 -7.30 9.32 6.50
C ASN A 51 -6.23 9.89 5.56
N ASN A 52 -6.62 10.50 4.46
CA ASN A 52 -5.73 11.18 3.52
C ASN A 52 -4.66 10.27 2.92
N HIS A 53 -5.00 9.02 2.65
CA HIS A 53 -4.08 8.08 2.01
C HIS A 53 -4.20 8.06 0.48
N ILE A 54 -5.03 8.95 -0.10
CA ILE A 54 -5.19 9.02 -1.54
C ILE A 54 -4.04 9.80 -2.16
N ALA A 55 -3.44 9.21 -3.19
CA ALA A 55 -2.31 9.79 -3.89
C ALA A 55 -2.70 11.04 -4.69
N PRO A 56 -1.74 11.97 -4.90
CA PRO A 56 -1.94 13.07 -5.83
C PRO A 56 -2.29 12.55 -7.23
N SER A 57 -3.09 13.32 -7.97
CA SER A 57 -3.56 12.89 -9.29
C SER A 57 -2.42 12.53 -10.25
N ARG A 58 -1.28 13.22 -10.14
CA ARG A 58 -0.09 12.96 -10.99
C ARG A 58 0.54 11.58 -10.77
N TRP A 59 0.26 10.92 -9.62
CA TRP A 59 0.77 9.57 -9.33
C TRP A 59 -0.18 8.49 -9.79
N ARG A 60 -1.47 8.82 -9.91
CA ARG A 60 -2.50 7.80 -10.08
C ARG A 60 -2.51 7.28 -11.50
N PRO A 61 -2.53 5.96 -11.69
CA PRO A 61 -2.74 5.40 -13.01
C PRO A 61 -4.13 5.74 -13.53
N VAL A 62 -4.25 5.91 -14.83
CA VAL A 62 -5.54 6.10 -15.48
C VAL A 62 -6.11 4.71 -15.79
N PHE A 63 -7.31 4.47 -15.30
CA PHE A 63 -8.02 3.22 -15.56
C PHE A 63 -9.50 3.49 -15.75
N HIS A 64 -10.05 3.01 -16.87
CA HIS A 64 -11.46 3.14 -17.17
C HIS A 64 -12.23 1.93 -16.60
N GLY A 65 -13.26 2.17 -15.80
CA GLY A 65 -14.10 1.11 -15.24
C GLY A 65 -13.67 0.59 -13.88
N GLY A 66 -12.73 1.25 -13.21
CA GLY A 66 -12.38 0.92 -11.83
C GLY A 66 -13.47 1.28 -10.83
N TYR A 67 -13.39 0.71 -9.62
CA TYR A 67 -14.27 1.06 -8.51
C TYR A 67 -13.75 2.30 -7.81
N PRO A 68 -14.46 3.44 -7.82
CA PRO A 68 -14.02 4.65 -7.13
C PRO A 68 -14.09 4.48 -5.61
N LEU A 69 -13.00 4.77 -4.91
CA LEU A 69 -12.97 4.62 -3.44
C LEU A 69 -13.95 5.58 -2.76
N VAL A 70 -14.27 6.71 -3.39
CA VAL A 70 -15.22 7.67 -2.86
C VAL A 70 -16.61 7.06 -2.61
N GLU A 71 -16.99 6.04 -3.37
CA GLU A 71 -18.26 5.36 -3.17
C GLU A 71 -18.36 4.66 -1.81
N ALA A 72 -17.22 4.34 -1.19
CA ALA A 72 -17.18 3.75 0.14
C ALA A 72 -17.54 4.73 1.25
N LEU A 73 -17.56 6.03 0.97
CA LEU A 73 -17.93 7.05 1.98
C LEU A 73 -19.38 6.95 2.44
N ASP A 74 -20.24 6.42 1.60
CA ASP A 74 -21.67 6.23 1.92
C ASP A 74 -21.91 4.96 2.76
N SER A 75 -20.89 4.16 2.96
CA SER A 75 -21.00 2.96 3.78
C SER A 75 -21.17 3.31 5.27
N PRO A 76 -22.08 2.65 5.99
CA PRO A 76 -22.20 2.82 7.44
C PRO A 76 -21.02 2.19 8.20
N GLU A 77 -20.21 1.37 7.53
CA GLU A 77 -19.09 0.68 8.14
C GLU A 77 -17.94 1.64 8.41
N HIS A 78 -17.47 1.70 9.65
CA HIS A 78 -16.27 2.43 10.00
C HIS A 78 -15.06 1.52 9.81
N GLY A 79 -14.17 1.90 8.89
CA GLY A 79 -12.96 1.15 8.65
C GLY A 79 -11.90 1.36 9.73
N HIS A 80 -11.11 0.34 9.97
CA HIS A 80 -9.96 0.35 10.86
C HIS A 80 -8.70 -0.03 10.09
N VAL A 81 -7.55 0.34 10.63
CA VAL A 81 -6.26 -0.04 10.03
C VAL A 81 -6.14 -1.56 9.86
N THR A 82 -6.78 -2.33 10.74
CA THR A 82 -6.78 -3.79 10.69
C THR A 82 -7.56 -4.37 9.51
N ASP A 83 -8.41 -3.59 8.86
CA ASP A 83 -9.11 -4.00 7.63
C ASP A 83 -8.19 -3.98 6.41
N LEU A 84 -7.01 -3.38 6.54
CA LEU A 84 -6.04 -3.28 5.44
C LEU A 84 -5.13 -4.50 5.40
N PRO A 85 -4.75 -4.97 4.20
CA PRO A 85 -3.74 -6.02 4.10
C PRO A 85 -2.43 -5.60 4.77
N PRO A 86 -1.69 -6.54 5.38
CA PRO A 86 -0.44 -6.21 6.10
C PRO A 86 0.58 -5.46 5.25
N LEU A 87 0.73 -5.85 3.97
CA LEU A 87 1.67 -5.18 3.06
C LEU A 87 1.26 -3.73 2.82
N LEU A 88 -0.03 -3.47 2.63
CA LEU A 88 -0.52 -2.11 2.46
C LEU A 88 -0.28 -1.27 3.71
N ARG A 89 -0.51 -1.84 4.89
CA ARG A 89 -0.20 -1.14 6.16
C ARG A 89 1.28 -0.74 6.24
N ALA A 90 2.17 -1.63 5.79
CA ALA A 90 3.60 -1.33 5.76
C ALA A 90 3.90 -0.16 4.83
N TYR A 91 3.34 -0.14 3.62
CA TYR A 91 3.51 0.98 2.69
C TYR A 91 3.00 2.29 3.26
N LEU A 92 1.83 2.28 3.88
CA LEU A 92 1.26 3.50 4.48
C LEU A 92 2.13 4.03 5.62
N SER A 93 2.76 3.14 6.39
CA SER A 93 3.70 3.54 7.45
C SER A 93 4.94 4.23 6.93
N LEU A 94 5.26 4.04 5.66
CA LEU A 94 6.37 4.70 4.96
C LEU A 94 5.93 6.02 4.29
N GLY A 95 4.71 6.46 4.52
CA GLY A 95 4.16 7.63 3.85
C GLY A 95 3.54 7.30 2.49
N GLY A 96 3.29 6.02 2.23
CA GLY A 96 2.68 5.57 0.98
C GLY A 96 1.27 6.10 0.78
N LYS A 97 0.87 6.17 -0.47
CA LYS A 97 -0.45 6.64 -0.88
C LYS A 97 -1.01 5.69 -1.93
N VAL A 98 -2.34 5.64 -2.03
CA VAL A 98 -3.04 4.74 -2.93
C VAL A 98 -3.81 5.51 -4.00
N SER A 99 -4.15 4.82 -5.09
CA SER A 99 -5.02 5.38 -6.12
C SER A 99 -6.43 5.63 -5.56
N ASP A 100 -7.19 6.46 -6.25
CA ASP A 100 -8.58 6.77 -5.89
C ASP A 100 -9.59 5.74 -6.41
N HIS A 101 -9.10 4.68 -7.06
CA HIS A 101 -9.95 3.61 -7.58
C HIS A 101 -9.26 2.27 -7.48
N ALA A 102 -10.05 1.21 -7.30
CA ALA A 102 -9.60 -0.18 -7.28
C ALA A 102 -9.95 -0.88 -8.58
N VAL A 103 -9.17 -1.88 -8.95
CA VAL A 103 -9.33 -2.64 -10.20
C VAL A 103 -9.42 -4.12 -9.87
N CYS A 104 -10.35 -4.83 -10.50
CA CYS A 104 -10.47 -6.27 -10.34
C CYS A 104 -9.57 -7.01 -11.31
N ASP A 105 -8.85 -7.99 -10.80
CA ASP A 105 -8.08 -8.94 -11.59
C ASP A 105 -8.76 -10.30 -11.50
N ALA A 106 -9.51 -10.66 -12.53
CA ALA A 106 -10.28 -11.91 -12.56
C ALA A 106 -9.36 -13.13 -12.61
N ASP A 107 -8.20 -13.03 -13.27
CA ASP A 107 -7.27 -14.14 -13.42
C ASP A 107 -6.64 -14.53 -12.08
N LEU A 108 -6.28 -13.55 -11.26
CA LEU A 108 -5.72 -13.77 -9.93
C LEU A 108 -6.79 -13.85 -8.83
N GLY A 109 -8.05 -13.53 -9.15
CA GLY A 109 -9.11 -13.51 -8.15
C GLY A 109 -8.90 -12.44 -7.07
N THR A 110 -8.35 -11.30 -7.43
CA THR A 110 -8.02 -10.23 -6.48
C THR A 110 -8.59 -8.88 -6.91
N THR A 111 -8.70 -7.99 -5.95
CA THR A 111 -8.94 -6.56 -6.17
C THR A 111 -7.64 -5.83 -5.91
N LEU A 112 -7.17 -5.08 -6.91
CA LEU A 112 -5.88 -4.40 -6.88
C LEU A 112 -6.06 -2.92 -6.60
N LEU A 113 -5.15 -2.38 -5.80
CA LEU A 113 -5.10 -0.96 -5.50
C LEU A 113 -3.67 -0.47 -5.69
N PHE A 114 -3.47 0.45 -6.64
CA PHE A 114 -2.16 1.06 -6.85
C PHE A 114 -1.67 1.73 -5.58
N THR A 115 -0.40 1.51 -5.27
CA THR A 115 0.24 2.06 -4.08
C THR A 115 1.60 2.63 -4.46
N GLY A 116 1.87 3.86 -4.07
CA GLY A 116 3.13 4.53 -4.35
C GLY A 116 3.76 5.11 -3.10
N VAL A 117 5.09 5.13 -3.08
CA VAL A 117 5.89 5.73 -1.99
C VAL A 117 6.89 6.69 -2.60
N ASN A 118 6.82 7.95 -2.20
CA ASN A 118 7.88 8.92 -2.49
C ASN A 118 8.99 8.74 -1.47
N VAL A 119 10.14 8.27 -1.92
CA VAL A 119 11.26 7.91 -1.03
C VAL A 119 11.71 9.11 -0.18
N ALA A 120 11.69 10.33 -0.75
CA ALA A 120 12.07 11.53 -0.03
C ALA A 120 11.14 11.86 1.15
N GLN A 121 9.91 11.34 1.13
CA GLN A 121 8.90 11.59 2.17
C GLN A 121 8.84 10.48 3.22
N VAL A 122 9.64 9.42 3.09
CA VAL A 122 9.70 8.36 4.09
C VAL A 122 10.20 8.94 5.42
N PRO A 123 9.48 8.71 6.55
CA PRO A 123 9.92 9.21 7.84
C PRO A 123 11.34 8.73 8.18
N GLN A 124 12.19 9.64 8.62
CA GLN A 124 13.61 9.36 8.85
C GLN A 124 13.85 8.18 9.80
N LYS A 125 13.07 8.08 10.86
CA LYS A 125 13.18 6.96 11.80
C LYS A 125 12.87 5.61 11.13
N ARG A 126 11.89 5.58 10.23
CA ARG A 126 11.54 4.39 9.46
C ARG A 126 12.65 3.99 8.50
N ALA A 127 13.19 4.96 7.78
CA ALA A 127 14.32 4.74 6.87
C ALA A 127 15.53 4.18 7.62
N GLN A 128 15.85 4.73 8.77
CA GLN A 128 16.96 4.23 9.61
C GLN A 128 16.74 2.80 10.07
N ARG A 129 15.53 2.46 10.50
CA ARG A 129 15.19 1.07 10.92
C ARG A 129 15.32 0.10 9.76
N LEU A 130 14.86 0.48 8.59
CA LEU A 130 14.94 -0.35 7.39
C LEU A 130 16.39 -0.60 6.98
N ARG A 131 17.23 0.45 7.01
CA ARG A 131 18.65 0.32 6.70
C ARG A 131 19.39 -0.57 7.70
N ALA A 132 18.96 -0.56 8.95
CA ALA A 132 19.57 -1.38 10.00
C ALA A 132 19.27 -2.87 9.87
N ILE A 133 18.23 -3.28 9.13
CA ILE A 133 17.83 -4.69 9.01
C ILE A 133 18.94 -5.54 8.46
N LEU A 134 19.53 -5.17 7.32
CA LEU A 134 20.61 -5.96 6.72
C LEU A 134 21.95 -5.76 7.45
N ALA A 135 22.17 -4.61 8.06
CA ALA A 135 23.38 -4.35 8.84
C ALA A 135 23.46 -5.23 10.09
N ALA A 136 22.32 -5.74 10.60
CA ALA A 136 22.25 -6.63 11.77
C ALA A 136 22.40 -8.12 11.38
N HIS A 137 22.51 -8.42 10.12
CA HIS A 137 22.71 -9.75 9.56
C HIS A 137 23.97 -9.76 8.70
#